data_14b28f96e8f1b7afe28dd846420a86f3
#
_entry.id   14b28f96e8f1b7afe28dd846420a86f3
#
_cell.length_a   1.000
_cell.length_b   1.000
_cell.length_c   1.000
_cell.angle_alpha   90.00
_cell.angle_beta   90.00
_cell.angle_gamma   90.00
#
_symmetry.space_group_name_H-M   'P 1'
#
loop_
_entity.id
_entity.type
_entity.pdbx_description
1 polymer ?
#
loop_
_entity_poly.entity_id
_entity_poly.type
_entity_poly.pdbx_seq_one_letter_code
_entity_poly.pdbx_strand_id
1 'polypeptide(L)'
;MGVLALQGDVREHVAALKDSGAEALSVRRPEELGKVDGLVIPGGESTTMSNLLRVFELLDPLTERLRAGLPVYGSCAGMILLASEILDTRPDAVALGAVDMTVRRNAFGRQVDSFEGDLDFTGLDGAMHAVFIRAPWVERVGDDVEVLASAQGHPVAVRQGSALATAFHPEVTGDRRVHQLFVDMVRAG
;
A
#
# COMPACT_ATOMS: atom_id res chain seq x y z
N MET A 1 3.48 12.89 -8.22
CA MET A 1 3.05 11.86 -7.25
C MET A 1 3.87 11.94 -5.98
N GLY A 2 3.34 11.52 -4.82
CA GLY A 2 4.04 11.51 -3.55
C GLY A 2 4.38 10.11 -3.05
N VAL A 3 5.43 9.99 -2.24
CA VAL A 3 5.71 8.81 -1.41
C VAL A 3 5.76 9.28 0.03
N LEU A 4 4.93 8.69 0.91
CA LEU A 4 4.90 9.01 2.33
C LEU A 4 6.26 8.65 2.95
N ALA A 5 7.02 9.65 3.36
CA ALA A 5 8.43 9.51 3.72
C ALA A 5 8.66 9.62 5.24
N LEU A 6 7.84 8.91 6.02
CA LEU A 6 7.97 8.85 7.47
C LEU A 6 8.87 7.68 7.89
N GLN A 7 8.73 6.52 7.24
CA GLN A 7 9.49 5.32 7.54
C GLN A 7 9.32 4.33 6.38
N GLY A 8 10.30 3.44 6.15
CA GLY A 8 10.21 2.34 5.19
C GLY A 8 10.91 2.60 3.84
N ASP A 9 10.49 1.88 2.79
CA ASP A 9 11.18 1.76 1.50
C ASP A 9 10.89 2.96 0.56
N VAL A 10 11.07 4.18 1.06
CA VAL A 10 10.71 5.43 0.37
C VAL A 10 11.48 5.61 -0.94
N ARG A 11 12.81 5.37 -0.92
CA ARG A 11 13.67 5.60 -2.08
C ARG A 11 13.36 4.64 -3.22
N GLU A 12 13.05 3.40 -2.88
CA GLU A 12 12.69 2.33 -3.79
C GLU A 12 11.38 2.65 -4.53
N HIS A 13 10.36 3.13 -3.79
CA HIS A 13 9.10 3.58 -4.40
C HIS A 13 9.28 4.84 -5.25
N VAL A 14 10.08 5.82 -4.81
CA VAL A 14 10.38 7.02 -5.62
C VAL A 14 11.07 6.62 -6.94
N ALA A 15 12.03 5.70 -6.89
CA ALA A 15 12.69 5.19 -8.09
C ALA A 15 11.70 4.47 -9.01
N ALA A 16 10.87 3.57 -8.46
CA ALA A 16 9.89 2.82 -9.22
C ALA A 16 8.85 3.71 -9.91
N LEU A 17 8.37 4.77 -9.25
CA LEU A 17 7.46 5.75 -9.84
C LEU A 17 8.12 6.53 -10.98
N LYS A 18 9.39 6.93 -10.83
CA LYS A 18 10.16 7.61 -11.88
C LYS A 18 10.39 6.69 -13.09
N ASP A 19 10.75 5.43 -12.85
CA ASP A 19 10.90 4.41 -13.90
C ASP A 19 9.57 4.18 -14.65
N SER A 20 8.43 4.38 -13.98
CA SER A 20 7.08 4.33 -14.54
C SER A 20 6.63 5.66 -15.18
N GLY A 21 7.54 6.60 -15.38
CA GLY A 21 7.28 7.86 -16.09
C GLY A 21 6.50 8.91 -15.28
N ALA A 22 6.54 8.86 -13.96
CA ALA A 22 5.93 9.85 -13.08
C ALA A 22 6.98 10.74 -12.41
N GLU A 23 6.64 12.01 -12.19
CA GLU A 23 7.39 12.83 -11.23
C GLU A 23 7.04 12.38 -9.81
N ALA A 24 8.05 12.13 -8.98
CA ALA A 24 7.87 11.61 -7.63
C ALA A 24 8.65 12.44 -6.60
N LEU A 25 7.98 12.77 -5.50
CA LEU A 25 8.56 13.50 -4.37
C LEU A 25 8.25 12.80 -3.04
N SER A 26 9.11 13.03 -2.04
CA SER A 26 8.88 12.57 -0.68
C SER A 26 7.91 13.49 0.05
N VAL A 27 6.92 12.91 0.74
CA VAL A 27 5.91 13.63 1.52
C VAL A 27 6.15 13.38 3.01
N ARG A 28 6.46 14.43 3.76
CA ARG A 28 6.69 14.41 5.21
C ARG A 28 5.85 15.42 5.97
N ARG A 29 5.18 16.34 5.25
CA ARG A 29 4.43 17.46 5.82
C ARG A 29 3.10 17.65 5.10
N PRO A 30 2.09 18.23 5.76
CA PRO A 30 0.80 18.50 5.15
C PRO A 30 0.88 19.35 3.86
N GLU A 31 1.81 20.33 3.81
CA GLU A 31 1.97 21.18 2.63
C GLU A 31 2.49 20.42 1.39
N GLU A 32 3.30 19.39 1.63
CA GLU A 32 3.79 18.49 0.56
C GLU A 32 2.70 17.56 0.09
N LEU A 33 1.86 17.04 1.02
CA LEU A 33 0.69 16.23 0.70
C LEU A 33 -0.31 17.00 -0.18
N GLY A 34 -0.44 18.30 0.04
CA GLY A 34 -1.31 19.17 -0.78
C GLY A 34 -0.89 19.30 -2.24
N LYS A 35 0.34 18.96 -2.60
CA LYS A 35 0.92 19.13 -3.95
C LYS A 35 0.91 17.89 -4.82
N VAL A 36 0.38 16.77 -4.33
CA VAL A 36 0.44 15.49 -5.06
C VAL A 36 -0.93 15.07 -5.55
N ASP A 37 -0.96 14.45 -6.72
CA ASP A 37 -2.17 13.93 -7.38
C ASP A 37 -2.42 12.46 -7.03
N GLY A 38 -1.46 11.79 -6.42
CA GLY A 38 -1.54 10.41 -5.91
C GLY A 38 -0.44 10.16 -4.90
N LEU A 39 -0.68 9.24 -3.96
CA LEU A 39 0.24 8.95 -2.85
C LEU A 39 0.55 7.46 -2.76
N VAL A 40 1.83 7.12 -2.61
CA VAL A 40 2.27 5.79 -2.19
C VAL A 40 2.54 5.79 -0.69
N ILE A 41 1.99 4.83 0.03
CA ILE A 41 2.30 4.51 1.43
C ILE A 41 3.20 3.27 1.43
N PRO A 42 4.50 3.42 1.75
CA PRO A 42 5.47 2.35 1.60
C PRO A 42 5.29 1.25 2.64
N GLY A 43 5.98 0.12 2.42
CA GLY A 43 6.26 -0.88 3.43
C GLY A 43 7.09 -0.32 4.58
N GLY A 44 7.06 -1.02 5.71
CA GLY A 44 7.74 -0.63 6.92
C GLY A 44 7.08 -1.24 8.16
N GLU A 45 7.13 -0.57 9.31
CA GLU A 45 6.46 -1.00 10.53
C GLU A 45 5.20 -0.14 10.78
N SER A 46 4.01 -0.76 10.68
CA SER A 46 2.72 -0.05 10.69
C SER A 46 2.43 0.70 11.99
N THR A 47 2.88 0.20 13.15
CA THR A 47 2.70 0.89 14.43
C THR A 47 3.55 2.16 14.50
N THR A 48 4.81 2.08 14.07
CA THR A 48 5.69 3.24 13.97
C THR A 48 5.13 4.27 12.99
N MET A 49 4.64 3.85 11.84
CA MET A 49 4.02 4.74 10.85
C MET A 49 2.76 5.41 11.42
N SER A 50 1.92 4.68 12.17
CA SER A 50 0.74 5.23 12.86
C SER A 50 1.14 6.36 13.82
N ASN A 51 2.19 6.16 14.61
CA ASN A 51 2.69 7.17 15.54
C ASN A 51 3.27 8.38 14.81
N LEU A 52 4.06 8.15 13.75
CA LEU A 52 4.67 9.23 12.96
C LEU A 52 3.62 10.05 12.20
N LEU A 53 2.54 9.45 11.71
CA LEU A 53 1.42 10.19 11.12
C LEU A 53 0.82 11.21 12.08
N ARG A 54 0.73 10.86 13.38
CA ARG A 54 0.25 11.79 14.43
C ARG A 54 1.28 12.86 14.75
N VAL A 55 2.55 12.46 14.97
CA VAL A 55 3.64 13.37 15.35
C VAL A 55 3.89 14.44 14.28
N PHE A 56 3.79 14.06 13.01
CA PHE A 56 3.98 14.99 11.88
C PHE A 56 2.68 15.68 11.41
N GLU A 57 1.58 15.52 12.18
CA GLU A 57 0.29 16.14 11.90
C GLU A 57 -0.27 15.79 10.50
N LEU A 58 0.09 14.61 9.99
CA LEU A 58 -0.32 14.11 8.67
C LEU A 58 -1.60 13.29 8.70
N LEU A 59 -2.00 12.77 9.88
CA LEU A 59 -3.12 11.82 9.97
C LEU A 59 -4.44 12.43 9.46
N ASP A 60 -4.82 13.59 9.97
CA ASP A 60 -6.07 14.22 9.59
C ASP A 60 -6.05 14.71 8.13
N PRO A 61 -5.02 15.46 7.67
CA PRO A 61 -4.94 15.86 6.26
C PRO A 61 -4.93 14.67 5.28
N LEU A 62 -4.26 13.57 5.62
CA LEU A 62 -4.26 12.37 4.79
C LEU A 62 -5.65 11.73 4.73
N THR A 63 -6.31 11.61 5.88
CA THR A 63 -7.67 11.05 5.96
C THR A 63 -8.66 11.88 5.15
N GLU A 64 -8.57 13.21 5.22
CA GLU A 64 -9.40 14.13 4.43
C GLU A 64 -9.15 13.98 2.93
N ARG A 65 -7.88 13.91 2.53
CA ARG A 65 -7.49 13.75 1.12
C ARG A 65 -7.97 12.41 0.55
N LEU A 66 -7.87 11.33 1.31
CA LEU A 66 -8.36 10.01 0.90
C LEU A 66 -9.88 10.01 0.73
N ARG A 67 -10.63 10.62 1.66
CA ARG A 67 -12.08 10.80 1.54
C ARG A 67 -12.48 11.67 0.35
N ALA A 68 -11.65 12.62 -0.03
CA ALA A 68 -11.83 13.45 -1.22
C ALA A 68 -11.42 12.75 -2.52
N GLY A 69 -11.01 11.47 -2.47
CA GLY A 69 -10.72 10.65 -3.65
C GLY A 69 -9.25 10.68 -4.10
N LEU A 70 -8.31 11.12 -3.27
CA LEU A 70 -6.88 11.04 -3.61
C LEU A 70 -6.51 9.60 -3.95
N PRO A 71 -6.02 9.31 -5.16
CA PRO A 71 -5.50 7.99 -5.50
C PRO A 71 -4.37 7.59 -4.55
N VAL A 72 -4.45 6.35 -4.05
CA VAL A 72 -3.48 5.84 -3.08
C VAL A 72 -3.05 4.41 -3.38
N TYR A 73 -1.77 4.14 -3.18
CA TYR A 73 -1.23 2.79 -3.23
C TYR A 73 -0.49 2.48 -1.92
N GLY A 74 -0.83 1.36 -1.27
CA GLY A 74 -0.16 0.88 -0.06
C GLY A 74 0.51 -0.48 -0.26
N SER A 75 1.82 -0.58 0.01
CA SER A 75 2.54 -1.86 0.03
C SER A 75 2.81 -2.31 1.46
N CYS A 76 2.62 -3.60 1.76
CA CYS A 76 2.88 -4.23 3.06
C CYS A 76 2.28 -3.44 4.25
N ALA A 77 3.05 -2.67 5.00
CA ALA A 77 2.53 -1.80 6.07
C ALA A 77 1.55 -0.75 5.52
N GLY A 78 1.75 -0.28 4.30
CA GLY A 78 0.81 0.62 3.61
C GLY A 78 -0.55 -0.04 3.39
N MET A 79 -0.61 -1.32 3.01
CA MET A 79 -1.87 -2.08 2.94
C MET A 79 -2.57 -2.11 4.30
N ILE A 80 -1.82 -2.36 5.38
CA ILE A 80 -2.37 -2.39 6.74
C ILE A 80 -3.03 -1.05 7.08
N LEU A 81 -2.36 0.07 6.81
CA LEU A 81 -2.89 1.41 7.07
C LEU A 81 -4.13 1.76 6.25
N LEU A 82 -4.25 1.25 5.01
CA LEU A 82 -5.39 1.52 4.13
C LEU A 82 -6.66 0.72 4.51
N ALA A 83 -6.54 -0.32 5.33
CA ALA A 83 -7.66 -1.17 5.74
C ALA A 83 -8.72 -0.39 6.55
N SER A 84 -9.95 -0.89 6.52
CA SER A 84 -11.02 -0.45 7.43
C SER A 84 -10.89 -1.09 8.81
N GLU A 85 -10.29 -2.30 8.90
CA GLU A 85 -10.07 -3.02 10.14
C GLU A 85 -8.74 -3.76 10.12
N ILE A 86 -8.04 -3.77 11.28
CA ILE A 86 -6.74 -4.43 11.44
C ILE A 86 -6.84 -5.41 12.61
N LEU A 87 -6.58 -6.69 12.33
CA LEU A 87 -6.51 -7.74 13.34
C LEU A 87 -5.09 -7.86 13.93
N ASP A 88 -5.01 -8.40 15.16
CA ASP A 88 -3.75 -8.65 15.88
C ASP A 88 -2.89 -7.38 16.01
N THR A 89 -3.54 -6.27 16.32
CA THR A 89 -2.91 -4.97 16.43
C THR A 89 -3.17 -4.30 17.79
N ARG A 90 -2.45 -3.21 18.05
CA ARG A 90 -2.65 -2.39 19.24
C ARG A 90 -3.86 -1.47 19.05
N PRO A 91 -4.51 -1.04 20.15
CA PRO A 91 -5.67 -0.14 20.06
C PRO A 91 -5.38 1.22 19.41
N ASP A 92 -4.11 1.64 19.40
CA ASP A 92 -3.65 2.91 18.82
C ASP A 92 -3.21 2.80 17.34
N ALA A 93 -3.38 1.65 16.71
CA ALA A 93 -3.09 1.50 15.29
C ALA A 93 -4.03 2.35 14.43
N VAL A 94 -3.47 2.96 13.39
CA VAL A 94 -4.25 3.74 12.42
C VAL A 94 -4.81 2.82 11.35
N ALA A 95 -6.13 2.87 11.17
CA ALA A 95 -6.84 2.34 10.03
C ALA A 95 -7.47 3.51 9.27
N LEU A 96 -6.99 3.80 8.06
CA LEU A 96 -7.44 4.96 7.26
C LEU A 96 -8.79 4.71 6.58
N GLY A 97 -9.19 3.43 6.43
CA GLY A 97 -10.47 3.04 5.84
C GLY A 97 -10.62 3.38 4.36
N ALA A 98 -9.50 3.46 3.62
CA ALA A 98 -9.52 3.71 2.19
C ALA A 98 -9.96 2.51 1.36
N VAL A 99 -9.84 1.30 1.92
CA VAL A 99 -10.32 0.04 1.33
C VAL A 99 -11.16 -0.70 2.37
N ASP A 100 -12.37 -1.13 1.98
CA ASP A 100 -13.24 -1.96 2.83
C ASP A 100 -12.69 -3.38 2.91
N MET A 101 -11.69 -3.56 3.74
CA MET A 101 -11.07 -4.85 4.01
C MET A 101 -10.67 -4.97 5.48
N THR A 102 -10.67 -6.22 5.98
CA THR A 102 -10.07 -6.60 7.24
C THR A 102 -8.72 -7.26 6.97
N VAL A 103 -7.66 -6.74 7.56
CA VAL A 103 -6.28 -7.20 7.35
C VAL A 103 -5.72 -7.82 8.61
N ARG A 104 -5.08 -8.99 8.49
CA ARG A 104 -4.30 -9.63 9.56
C ARG A 104 -2.82 -9.32 9.39
N ARG A 105 -2.19 -8.83 10.46
CA ARG A 105 -0.74 -8.56 10.49
C ARG A 105 0.05 -9.85 10.66
N ASN A 106 1.30 -9.90 10.11
CA ASN A 106 2.22 -11.03 10.24
C ASN A 106 1.55 -12.38 9.98
N ALA A 107 0.74 -12.44 8.93
CA ALA A 107 -0.25 -13.47 8.75
C ALA A 107 0.31 -14.83 8.30
N PHE A 108 1.48 -14.84 7.64
CA PHE A 108 2.11 -16.07 7.14
C PHE A 108 2.92 -16.86 8.19
N GLY A 109 2.79 -16.49 9.48
CA GLY A 109 3.30 -17.27 10.62
C GLY A 109 4.76 -16.97 11.00
N ARG A 110 5.11 -17.35 12.25
CA ARG A 110 6.44 -17.08 12.83
C ARG A 110 7.57 -17.90 12.22
N GLN A 111 7.27 -19.00 11.52
CA GLN A 111 8.29 -19.86 10.90
C GLN A 111 8.68 -19.43 9.48
N VAL A 112 7.87 -18.56 8.84
CA VAL A 112 8.14 -18.04 7.50
C VAL A 112 8.09 -16.52 7.58
N ASP A 113 9.15 -15.91 8.06
CA ASP A 113 9.25 -14.44 8.14
C ASP A 113 9.26 -13.79 6.75
N SER A 114 9.72 -14.52 5.72
CA SER A 114 9.79 -14.04 4.33
C SER A 114 9.73 -15.22 3.37
N PHE A 115 9.06 -15.05 2.25
CA PHE A 115 9.06 -15.98 1.13
C PHE A 115 8.89 -15.22 -0.19
N GLU A 116 9.22 -15.89 -1.27
CA GLU A 116 9.06 -15.39 -2.63
C GLU A 116 8.24 -16.37 -3.44
N GLY A 117 7.53 -15.87 -4.43
CA GLY A 117 6.74 -16.72 -5.32
C GLY A 117 6.14 -15.94 -6.48
N ASP A 118 5.78 -16.67 -7.51
CA ASP A 118 5.11 -16.10 -8.66
C ASP A 118 3.61 -16.03 -8.42
N LEU A 119 3.00 -14.92 -8.78
CA LEU A 119 1.57 -14.65 -8.66
C LEU A 119 0.96 -14.35 -10.02
N ASP A 120 -0.23 -14.88 -10.24
CA ASP A 120 -1.13 -14.36 -11.26
C ASP A 120 -1.79 -13.09 -10.71
N PHE A 121 -1.53 -11.96 -11.37
CA PHE A 121 -2.07 -10.67 -10.98
C PHE A 121 -3.04 -10.19 -12.05
N THR A 122 -4.32 -10.03 -11.68
CA THR A 122 -5.37 -9.58 -12.61
C THR A 122 -5.04 -8.21 -13.20
N GLY A 123 -5.07 -8.12 -14.53
CA GLY A 123 -4.76 -6.90 -15.26
C GLY A 123 -3.28 -6.69 -15.59
N LEU A 124 -2.41 -7.63 -15.24
CA LEU A 124 -1.02 -7.65 -15.67
C LEU A 124 -0.73 -8.86 -16.56
N ASP A 125 0.10 -8.69 -17.58
CA ASP A 125 0.47 -9.78 -18.47
C ASP A 125 1.54 -10.69 -17.83
N GLY A 126 1.26 -11.99 -17.81
CA GLY A 126 2.14 -13.02 -17.27
C GLY A 126 2.30 -12.99 -15.75
N ALA A 127 2.93 -14.00 -15.20
CA ALA A 127 3.19 -14.10 -13.78
C ALA A 127 4.09 -12.97 -13.27
N MET A 128 3.89 -12.57 -12.03
CA MET A 128 4.68 -11.57 -11.32
C MET A 128 5.42 -12.20 -10.16
N HIS A 129 6.73 -11.98 -10.09
CA HIS A 129 7.52 -12.39 -8.93
C HIS A 129 7.26 -11.46 -7.75
N ALA A 130 6.75 -12.02 -6.64
CA ALA A 130 6.37 -11.29 -5.45
C ALA A 130 7.26 -11.66 -4.26
N VAL A 131 7.72 -10.65 -3.54
CA VAL A 131 8.55 -10.78 -2.33
C VAL A 131 7.70 -10.41 -1.12
N PHE A 132 7.52 -11.35 -0.21
CA PHE A 132 6.76 -11.22 1.03
C PHE A 132 7.71 -11.17 2.21
N ILE A 133 7.67 -10.10 2.99
CA ILE A 133 8.50 -9.89 4.19
C ILE A 133 7.59 -9.62 5.37
N ARG A 134 7.41 -10.62 6.27
CA ARG A 134 6.47 -10.54 7.40
C ARG A 134 5.10 -9.98 6.98
N ALA A 135 4.63 -10.43 5.83
CA ALA A 135 3.53 -9.83 5.11
C ALA A 135 2.18 -9.99 5.83
N PRO A 136 1.28 -9.01 5.68
CA PRO A 136 -0.13 -9.19 6.02
C PRO A 136 -0.83 -10.05 4.95
N TRP A 137 -2.04 -10.49 5.25
CA TRP A 137 -3.02 -10.89 4.23
C TRP A 137 -4.38 -10.28 4.52
N VAL A 138 -5.27 -10.33 3.55
CA VAL A 138 -6.66 -9.89 3.72
C VAL A 138 -7.50 -11.06 4.22
N GLU A 139 -8.19 -10.89 5.34
CA GLU A 139 -9.14 -11.86 5.91
C GLU A 139 -10.53 -11.72 5.29
N ARG A 140 -10.94 -10.47 5.03
CA ARG A 140 -12.25 -10.12 4.48
C ARG A 140 -12.10 -8.97 3.49
N VAL A 141 -12.83 -9.02 2.41
CA VAL A 141 -13.07 -7.91 1.49
C VAL A 141 -14.54 -7.54 1.47
N GLY A 142 -14.85 -6.25 1.26
CA GLY A 142 -16.19 -5.77 0.97
C GLY A 142 -16.61 -6.06 -0.47
N ASP A 143 -17.91 -5.86 -0.75
CA ASP A 143 -18.51 -6.23 -2.06
C ASP A 143 -17.92 -5.43 -3.24
N ASP A 144 -17.47 -4.20 -2.98
CA ASP A 144 -16.89 -3.31 -4.01
C ASP A 144 -15.36 -3.43 -4.13
N VAL A 145 -14.75 -4.40 -3.43
CA VAL A 145 -13.30 -4.63 -3.46
C VAL A 145 -12.95 -5.72 -4.46
N GLU A 146 -12.15 -5.37 -5.44
CA GLU A 146 -11.60 -6.30 -6.43
C GLU A 146 -10.35 -6.99 -5.87
N VAL A 147 -10.32 -8.33 -5.89
CA VAL A 147 -9.12 -9.11 -5.57
C VAL A 147 -8.29 -9.27 -6.84
N LEU A 148 -7.08 -8.73 -6.83
CA LEU A 148 -6.17 -8.74 -7.98
C LEU A 148 -5.18 -9.91 -7.95
N ALA A 149 -4.78 -10.37 -6.75
CA ALA A 149 -3.94 -11.55 -6.59
C ALA A 149 -4.18 -12.22 -5.24
N SER A 150 -3.92 -13.52 -5.19
CA SER A 150 -4.01 -14.34 -3.98
C SER A 150 -2.77 -15.20 -3.81
N ALA A 151 -2.38 -15.45 -2.55
CA ALA A 151 -1.31 -16.37 -2.18
C ALA A 151 -1.77 -17.21 -0.99
N GLN A 152 -1.48 -18.51 -1.02
CA GLN A 152 -1.84 -19.46 0.05
C GLN A 152 -3.32 -19.38 0.48
N GLY A 153 -4.22 -19.09 -0.48
CA GLY A 153 -5.66 -19.02 -0.24
C GLY A 153 -6.17 -17.69 0.32
N HIS A 154 -5.32 -16.67 0.46
CA HIS A 154 -5.68 -15.34 0.94
C HIS A 154 -5.44 -14.27 -0.12
N PRO A 155 -6.30 -13.24 -0.21
CA PRO A 155 -6.02 -12.07 -1.03
C PRO A 155 -4.76 -11.34 -0.55
N VAL A 156 -3.86 -11.03 -1.50
CA VAL A 156 -2.59 -10.31 -1.25
C VAL A 156 -2.42 -9.08 -2.12
N ALA A 157 -3.33 -8.85 -3.05
CA ALA A 157 -3.46 -7.59 -3.79
C ALA A 157 -4.94 -7.31 -4.02
N VAL A 158 -5.35 -6.08 -3.72
CA VAL A 158 -6.74 -5.63 -3.83
C VAL A 158 -6.82 -4.21 -4.36
N ARG A 159 -7.98 -3.89 -4.96
CA ARG A 159 -8.30 -2.55 -5.45
C ARG A 159 -9.73 -2.19 -5.06
N GLN A 160 -9.95 -0.94 -4.66
CA GLN A 160 -11.28 -0.34 -4.51
C GLN A 160 -11.23 1.10 -5.00
N GLY A 161 -11.95 1.38 -6.09
CA GLY A 161 -11.93 2.70 -6.71
C GLY A 161 -10.51 3.15 -7.06
N SER A 162 -10.06 4.26 -6.46
CA SER A 162 -8.73 4.84 -6.63
C SER A 162 -7.68 4.32 -5.61
N ALA A 163 -8.03 3.36 -4.77
CA ALA A 163 -7.12 2.75 -3.79
C ALA A 163 -6.63 1.38 -4.27
N LEU A 164 -5.31 1.17 -4.25
CA LEU A 164 -4.61 -0.07 -4.57
C LEU A 164 -3.81 -0.51 -3.34
N ALA A 165 -3.79 -1.80 -3.02
CA ALA A 165 -2.98 -2.32 -1.92
C ALA A 165 -2.37 -3.68 -2.26
N THR A 166 -1.10 -3.89 -1.86
CA THR A 166 -0.39 -5.17 -1.97
C THR A 166 0.22 -5.58 -0.64
N ALA A 167 0.17 -6.87 -0.32
CA ALA A 167 0.83 -7.43 0.87
C ALA A 167 2.35 -7.60 0.68
N PHE A 168 2.81 -7.66 -0.55
CA PHE A 168 4.20 -7.87 -0.96
C PHE A 168 4.85 -6.55 -1.38
N HIS A 169 6.14 -6.63 -1.71
CA HIS A 169 7.03 -5.49 -1.99
C HIS A 169 7.46 -5.45 -3.47
N PRO A 170 6.66 -4.91 -4.40
CA PRO A 170 7.07 -4.82 -5.81
C PRO A 170 8.22 -3.82 -6.02
N GLU A 171 8.44 -2.90 -5.09
CA GLU A 171 9.54 -1.93 -5.13
C GLU A 171 10.93 -2.56 -5.01
N VAL A 172 11.04 -3.74 -4.40
CA VAL A 172 12.34 -4.42 -4.22
C VAL A 172 12.72 -5.32 -5.39
N THR A 173 11.75 -5.58 -6.29
CA THR A 173 12.00 -6.30 -7.54
C THR A 173 12.29 -5.32 -8.68
N GLY A 174 12.79 -5.80 -9.81
CA GLY A 174 12.92 -4.99 -11.03
C GLY A 174 11.59 -4.76 -11.76
N ASP A 175 10.51 -5.41 -11.32
CA ASP A 175 9.20 -5.35 -11.96
C ASP A 175 8.45 -4.05 -11.58
N ARG A 176 8.15 -3.23 -12.56
CA ARG A 176 7.47 -1.94 -12.40
C ARG A 176 5.98 -1.97 -12.71
N ARG A 177 5.42 -3.14 -13.08
CA ARG A 177 4.03 -3.24 -13.55
C ARG A 177 3.00 -2.76 -12.52
N VAL A 178 3.20 -3.02 -11.22
CA VAL A 178 2.28 -2.52 -10.17
C VAL A 178 2.38 -0.99 -10.04
N HIS A 179 3.59 -0.44 -10.08
CA HIS A 179 3.77 1.02 -10.04
C HIS A 179 3.21 1.67 -11.30
N GLN A 180 3.40 1.06 -12.49
CA GLN A 180 2.80 1.53 -13.73
C GLN A 180 1.28 1.51 -13.65
N LEU A 181 0.66 0.43 -13.15
CA LEU A 181 -0.77 0.34 -12.93
C LEU A 181 -1.26 1.50 -12.06
N PHE A 182 -0.56 1.79 -10.94
CA PHE A 182 -0.92 2.91 -10.08
C PHE A 182 -0.75 4.28 -10.76
N VAL A 183 0.33 4.49 -11.51
CA VAL A 183 0.53 5.71 -12.31
C VAL A 183 -0.61 5.90 -13.30
N ASP A 184 -1.04 4.84 -13.97
CA ASP A 184 -2.14 4.88 -14.93
C ASP A 184 -3.50 5.16 -14.25
N MET A 185 -3.73 4.61 -13.05
CA MET A 185 -4.89 4.95 -12.21
C MET A 185 -4.95 6.44 -11.88
N VAL A 186 -3.82 7.04 -11.49
CA VAL A 186 -3.75 8.49 -11.18
C VAL A 186 -4.00 9.35 -12.41
N ARG A 187 -3.53 8.92 -13.59
CA ARG A 187 -3.71 9.66 -14.85
C ARG A 187 -5.14 9.58 -15.40
N ALA A 188 -5.85 8.54 -15.05
CA ALA A 188 -7.23 8.30 -15.53
C ALA A 188 -8.30 9.03 -14.71
N GLY A 189 -7.99 9.45 -13.47
CA GLY A 189 -8.90 10.21 -12.61
C GLY A 189 -8.67 11.68 -12.68
#